data_8a2dc6e10fc34e87afbae2aee334208c
#
_entry.id   8a2dc6e10fc34e87afbae2aee334208c
#
_cell.length_a   1.000
_cell.length_b   1.000
_cell.length_c   1.000
_cell.angle_alpha   90.00
_cell.angle_beta   90.00
_cell.angle_gamma   90.00
#
_symmetry.space_group_name_H-M   'P 1'
#
loop_
_entity.id
_entity.type
_entity.pdbx_description
1 polymer ?
#
loop_
_entity_poly.entity_id
_entity_poly.type
_entity_poly.pdbx_seq_one_letter_code
_entity_poly.pdbx_strand_id
1 'polypeptide(L)' 'MNAEGLINVSQAVTHGNLRQVRNLKSNKQGSVINVEGNALTVLVDQTSEVWACEDCEECSID' A
#
# COMPACT_ATOMS: atom_id res chain seq x y z
N MET A 1 7.56 -3.10 4.25
CA MET A 1 7.17 -1.82 4.90
C MET A 1 7.22 -2.01 6.40
N ASN A 2 7.87 -1.09 7.11
CA ASN A 2 7.91 -1.13 8.57
C ASN A 2 6.67 -0.43 9.15
N ALA A 3 6.56 -0.41 10.49
CA ALA A 3 5.40 0.18 11.17
C ALA A 3 5.26 1.67 10.87
N GLU A 4 6.37 2.39 10.78
CA GLU A 4 6.36 3.81 10.47
C GLU A 4 5.84 4.06 9.06
N GLY A 5 6.27 3.27 8.08
CA GLY A 5 5.78 3.37 6.72
C GLY A 5 4.28 3.06 6.64
N LEU A 6 3.83 2.07 7.39
CA LEU A 6 2.41 1.73 7.44
C LEU A 6 1.57 2.88 8.00
N ILE A 7 2.05 3.54 9.05
CA ILE A 7 1.36 4.68 9.63
C ILE A 7 1.26 5.82 8.62
N ASN A 8 2.35 6.10 7.90
CA ASN A 8 2.37 7.16 6.89
C ASN A 8 1.37 6.88 5.77
N VAL A 9 1.33 5.66 5.28
CA VAL A 9 0.38 5.25 4.23
C VAL A 9 -1.05 5.33 4.74
N SER A 10 -1.29 4.86 5.96
CA SER A 10 -2.62 4.89 6.57
C SER A 10 -3.14 6.32 6.70
N GLN A 11 -2.29 7.26 7.15
CA GLN A 11 -2.66 8.66 7.26
C GLN A 11 -2.96 9.27 5.90
N ALA A 12 -2.15 8.96 4.89
CA ALA A 12 -2.37 9.47 3.54
C ALA A 12 -3.71 9.00 2.98
N VAL A 13 -4.03 7.72 3.17
CA VAL A 13 -5.31 7.17 2.70
C VAL A 13 -6.48 7.83 3.43
N THR A 14 -6.35 8.04 4.74
CA THR A 14 -7.39 8.70 5.54
C THR A 14 -7.65 10.13 5.05
N HIS A 15 -6.62 10.81 4.57
CA HIS A 15 -6.74 12.16 4.04
C HIS A 15 -7.09 12.22 2.57
N GLY A 16 -7.38 11.07 1.95
CA GLY A 16 -7.75 10.99 0.55
C GLY A 16 -6.60 11.06 -0.44
N ASN A 17 -5.37 10.88 0.04
CA ASN A 17 -4.19 10.88 -0.80
C ASN A 17 -3.81 9.44 -1.15
N LEU A 18 -3.66 9.18 -2.44
CA LEU A 18 -3.25 7.85 -2.88
C LEU A 18 -1.75 7.67 -2.71
N ARG A 19 -1.35 6.49 -2.25
CA ARG A 19 0.05 6.10 -2.16
C ARG A 19 0.25 4.84 -2.98
N GLN A 20 1.36 4.75 -3.65
CA GLN A 20 1.70 3.57 -4.43
C GLN A 20 2.66 2.69 -3.65
N VAL A 21 2.41 1.39 -3.72
CA VAL A 21 3.27 0.39 -3.09
C VAL A 21 3.55 -0.73 -4.07
N ARG A 22 4.63 -1.44 -3.85
CA ARG A 22 5.00 -2.59 -4.66
C ARG A 22 5.06 -3.81 -3.75
N ASN A 23 4.49 -4.91 -4.23
CA ASN A 23 4.57 -6.18 -3.55
C ASN A 23 5.88 -6.86 -3.93
N LEU A 24 6.73 -7.11 -2.94
CA LEU A 24 8.07 -7.65 -3.18
C LEU A 24 8.03 -9.13 -3.58
N LYS A 25 6.96 -9.83 -3.22
CA LYS A 25 6.83 -11.25 -3.58
C LYS A 25 6.32 -11.44 -5.00
N SER A 26 5.30 -10.69 -5.39
CA SER A 26 4.69 -10.82 -6.71
C SER A 26 5.25 -9.84 -7.72
N ASN A 27 6.00 -8.85 -7.25
CA ASN A 27 6.55 -7.76 -8.07
C ASN A 27 5.47 -6.92 -8.76
N LYS A 28 4.26 -6.91 -8.18
CA LYS A 28 3.17 -6.07 -8.66
C LYS A 28 3.20 -4.73 -7.95
N GLN A 29 2.66 -3.71 -8.60
CA GLN A 29 2.58 -2.37 -8.05
C GLN A 29 1.14 -1.87 -8.17
N GLY A 30 0.68 -1.11 -7.18
CA GLY A 30 -0.65 -0.56 -7.20
C GLY A 30 -0.82 0.58 -6.20
N SER A 31 -2.03 1.12 -6.15
CA SER A 31 -2.37 2.23 -5.27
C SER A 31 -3.11 1.72 -4.05
N VAL A 32 -2.69 2.16 -2.86
CA VAL A 32 -3.35 1.77 -1.62
C VAL A 32 -4.65 2.54 -1.49
N ILE A 33 -5.76 1.81 -1.36
CA ILE A 33 -7.08 2.42 -1.20
C ILE A 33 -7.65 2.23 0.19
N ASN A 34 -7.09 1.32 0.97
CA ASN A 34 -7.51 1.12 2.35
C ASN A 34 -6.40 0.42 3.13
N VAL A 35 -6.38 0.64 4.44
CA VAL A 35 -5.44 -0.01 5.35
C VAL A 35 -6.24 -0.58 6.51
N GLU A 36 -6.05 -1.86 6.80
CA GLU A 36 -6.75 -2.52 7.88
C GLU A 36 -5.76 -3.38 8.65
N GLY A 37 -5.40 -2.94 9.85
CA GLY A 37 -4.36 -3.60 10.63
C GLY A 37 -3.04 -3.60 9.88
N ASN A 38 -2.50 -4.78 9.61
CA ASN A 38 -1.25 -4.96 8.86
C ASN A 38 -1.50 -5.33 7.40
N ALA A 39 -2.73 -5.17 6.92
CA ALA A 39 -3.10 -5.50 5.56
C ALA A 39 -3.41 -4.24 4.77
N LEU A 40 -2.96 -4.22 3.54
CA LEU A 40 -3.20 -3.12 2.61
C LEU A 40 -4.13 -3.61 1.50
N THR A 41 -5.21 -2.86 1.27
CA THR A 41 -6.04 -3.08 0.09
C THR A 41 -5.49 -2.22 -1.03
N VAL A 42 -5.06 -2.86 -2.10
CA VAL A 42 -4.34 -2.21 -3.17
C VAL A 42 -5.08 -2.41 -4.49
N LEU A 43 -5.23 -1.34 -5.24
CA LEU A 43 -5.85 -1.40 -6.55
C LEU A 43 -4.77 -1.65 -7.61
N VAL A 44 -4.89 -2.79 -8.30
CA VAL A 44 -3.95 -3.21 -9.34
C VAL A 44 -4.75 -3.48 -10.60
N ASP A 45 -4.52 -2.70 -11.66
CA ASP A 45 -5.19 -2.88 -12.97
C ASP A 45 -6.71 -3.04 -12.85
N GLN A 46 -7.36 -2.18 -12.10
CA GLN A 46 -8.80 -2.17 -11.87
C GLN A 46 -9.30 -3.34 -11.00
N THR A 47 -8.39 -4.08 -10.39
CA THR A 47 -8.72 -5.18 -9.49
C THR A 47 -8.14 -4.87 -8.12
N SER A 48 -8.93 -5.04 -7.05
CA SER A 48 -8.43 -4.85 -5.70
C SER A 48 -7.83 -6.14 -5.17
N GLU A 49 -6.66 -6.02 -4.53
CA GLU A 49 -5.99 -7.13 -3.88
C GLU A 49 -5.64 -6.73 -2.46
N VAL A 50 -5.54 -7.70 -1.58
CA VAL A 50 -5.12 -7.47 -0.20
C VAL A 50 -3.71 -8.01 -0.04
N TRP A 51 -2.78 -7.14 0.37
CA TRP A 51 -1.38 -7.48 0.54
C TRP A 51 -0.97 -7.30 1.99
N ALA A 52 -0.11 -8.18 2.48
CA ALA A 52 0.46 -8.03 3.81
C ALA A 52 1.46 -6.87 3.81
N CYS A 53 1.40 -6.04 4.83
CA CYS A 53 2.30 -4.89 4.97
C CYS A 53 3.77 -5.30 4.88
N GLU A 54 4.14 -6.43 5.49
CA GLU A 54 5.52 -6.90 5.51
C GLU A 54 6.06 -7.27 4.12
N ASP A 55 5.17 -7.55 3.17
CA ASP A 55 5.54 -7.89 1.80
C ASP A 55 5.57 -6.69 0.87
N CYS A 56 5.26 -5.52 1.38
CA CYS A 56 5.11 -4.31 0.57
C CYS A 56 6.23 -3.31 0.83
N GLU A 57 6.53 -2.54 -0.21
CA GLU A 57 7.46 -1.43 -0.13
C GLU A 57 6.78 -0.20 -0.70
N GLU A 58 6.87 0.94 0.00
CA GLU A 58 6.32 2.19 -0.48
C GLU A 58 7.13 2.67 -1.68
N CYS A 59 6.44 2.97 -2.78
CA CYS A 59 7.08 3.52 -3.97
C CYS A 59 7.24 5.02 -3.81
N SER A 60 8.46 5.47 -3.94
CA SER A 60 8.76 6.90 -3.93
C SER A 60 8.43 7.47 -5.30
N ILE A 61 7.63 8.52 -5.33
CA ILE A 61 7.31 9.24 -6.55
C ILE A 61 7.99 10.59 -6.48
N ASP A 62 8.99 10.75 -7.26
CA ASP A 62 9.66 12.04 -7.39
C ASP A 62 9.43 12.62 -8.76
#